data_789740890ce24b0a54831bd8c14f4178
#
_entry.id   789740890ce24b0a54831bd8c14f4178
#
_cell.length_a   1.000
_cell.length_b   1.000
_cell.length_c   1.000
_cell.angle_alpha   90.00
_cell.angle_beta   90.00
_cell.angle_gamma   90.00
#
_symmetry.space_group_name_H-M   'P 1'
#
loop_
_entity.id
_entity.type
_entity.pdbx_description
1 polymer ?
#
loop_
_entity_poly.entity_id
_entity_poly.type
_entity_poly.pdbx_seq_one_letter_code
_entity_poly.pdbx_strand_id
1 'polypeptide(L)'
;MNGPGLDAPSPARRSRTVVLVAMILIGVPLGTIGWLNSLPEDTGELVSCQGTIRVDGQPLNSGTVTARREDAGDGESNATGTIDALGRFRLTTDGQPGALVGHYRVTVVAGDSAGGIEIPERAQAMETTTLSIDVQPEARFNIFTLNISVEH
;
A
#
# COMPACT_ATOMS: atom_id res chain seq x y z
N MET A 1 84.61 13.14 26.23
CA MET A 1 84.31 11.94 25.43
C MET A 1 82.81 11.84 25.28
N ASN A 2 82.32 12.08 24.06
CA ASN A 2 80.92 12.19 23.74
C ASN A 2 80.30 10.83 23.46
N GLY A 3 79.29 10.48 24.21
CA GLY A 3 78.41 9.30 23.86
C GLY A 3 77.28 9.74 22.89
N PRO A 4 77.00 8.99 21.84
CA PRO A 4 75.96 9.34 20.90
C PRO A 4 74.57 9.12 21.51
N GLY A 5 73.75 10.15 21.46
CA GLY A 5 72.34 10.09 21.83
C GLY A 5 71.57 9.18 20.89
N LEU A 6 70.84 8.23 21.46
CA LEU A 6 69.88 7.40 20.75
C LEU A 6 68.55 8.17 20.64
N ASP A 7 68.32 8.74 19.48
CA ASP A 7 67.00 9.29 19.13
C ASP A 7 65.98 8.15 19.02
N ALA A 8 65.13 8.05 20.02
CA ALA A 8 63.97 7.17 19.96
C ALA A 8 62.91 7.76 19.01
N PRO A 9 62.37 7.02 18.02
CA PRO A 9 61.33 7.53 17.15
C PRO A 9 60.02 7.65 17.90
N SER A 10 59.45 8.83 17.81
CA SER A 10 58.20 9.28 18.43
C SER A 10 57.00 8.42 17.99
N PRO A 11 56.24 7.83 18.91
CA PRO A 11 55.14 6.90 18.58
C PRO A 11 53.85 7.60 18.08
N ALA A 12 53.88 8.94 17.93
CA ALA A 12 52.67 9.71 17.70
C ALA A 12 52.09 9.67 16.26
N ARG A 13 52.81 9.11 15.29
CA ARG A 13 52.39 9.16 13.88
C ARG A 13 51.61 7.91 13.41
N ARG A 14 51.74 6.78 14.11
CA ARG A 14 51.02 5.53 13.75
C ARG A 14 49.57 5.47 14.27
N SER A 15 49.27 6.21 15.33
CA SER A 15 47.96 6.18 15.96
C SER A 15 46.85 6.87 15.12
N ARG A 16 47.20 7.95 14.41
CA ARG A 16 46.20 8.71 13.62
C ARG A 16 45.75 8.01 12.38
N THR A 17 46.64 7.27 11.72
CA THR A 17 46.30 6.53 10.50
C THR A 17 45.46 5.27 10.82
N VAL A 18 45.73 4.61 11.92
CA VAL A 18 44.93 3.42 12.36
C VAL A 18 43.54 3.85 12.79
N VAL A 19 43.38 4.98 13.47
CA VAL A 19 42.06 5.50 13.88
C VAL A 19 41.25 5.97 12.67
N LEU A 20 41.88 6.62 11.67
CA LEU A 20 41.19 7.01 10.44
C LEU A 20 40.74 5.81 9.60
N VAL A 21 41.58 4.80 9.48
CA VAL A 21 41.19 3.55 8.75
C VAL A 21 40.09 2.78 9.50
N ALA A 22 40.13 2.76 10.82
CA ALA A 22 39.07 2.14 11.63
C ALA A 22 37.74 2.90 11.52
N MET A 23 37.77 4.24 11.47
CA MET A 23 36.54 5.03 11.23
C MET A 23 35.94 4.81 9.85
N ILE A 24 36.77 4.65 8.81
CA ILE A 24 36.30 4.38 7.45
C ILE A 24 35.70 2.98 7.35
N LEU A 25 36.31 1.98 8.01
CA LEU A 25 35.85 0.59 7.96
C LEU A 25 34.57 0.33 8.77
N ILE A 26 34.30 1.11 9.82
CA ILE A 26 33.10 0.98 10.66
C ILE A 26 31.97 1.92 10.20
N GLY A 27 32.31 3.09 9.69
CA GLY A 27 31.32 4.08 9.27
C GLY A 27 30.59 3.73 7.98
N VAL A 28 31.27 3.08 7.02
CA VAL A 28 30.66 2.72 5.73
C VAL A 28 29.54 1.67 5.83
N PRO A 29 29.72 0.56 6.57
CA PRO A 29 28.64 -0.42 6.66
C PRO A 29 27.42 0.04 7.46
N LEU A 30 27.60 0.92 8.46
CA LEU A 30 26.50 1.49 9.24
C LEU A 30 25.69 2.51 8.42
N GLY A 31 26.34 3.27 7.57
CA GLY A 31 25.67 4.24 6.68
C GLY A 31 24.85 3.55 5.59
N THR A 32 25.35 2.44 5.04
CA THR A 32 24.64 1.71 3.98
C THR A 32 23.41 0.93 4.50
N ILE A 33 23.47 0.41 5.72
CA ILE A 33 22.32 -0.27 6.35
C ILE A 33 21.23 0.75 6.70
N GLY A 34 21.59 1.94 7.19
CA GLY A 34 20.63 3.00 7.45
C GLY A 34 19.96 3.53 6.17
N TRP A 35 20.70 3.59 5.07
CA TRP A 35 20.17 4.06 3.79
C TRP A 35 19.23 3.06 3.12
N LEU A 36 19.51 1.75 3.23
CA LEU A 36 18.63 0.68 2.74
C LEU A 36 17.29 0.63 3.51
N ASN A 37 17.29 0.94 4.81
CA ASN A 37 16.07 1.07 5.60
C ASN A 37 15.34 2.41 5.40
N SER A 38 15.95 3.37 4.72
CA SER A 38 15.37 4.67 4.39
C SER A 38 14.93 4.77 2.93
N LEU A 39 14.94 3.66 2.20
CA LEU A 39 14.20 3.60 0.95
C LEU A 39 12.74 3.85 1.31
N PRO A 40 12.08 4.88 0.74
CA PRO A 40 10.67 5.05 0.96
C PRO A 40 10.01 3.72 0.56
N GLU A 41 9.31 3.10 1.49
CA GLU A 41 8.28 2.16 1.11
C GLU A 41 7.49 2.88 0.03
N ASP A 42 7.28 2.24 -1.08
CA ASP A 42 6.55 2.78 -2.22
C ASP A 42 5.09 2.97 -1.75
N THR A 43 4.90 3.94 -0.89
CA THR A 43 3.60 4.48 -0.51
C THR A 43 3.12 5.21 -1.74
N GLY A 44 2.71 4.39 -2.73
CA GLY A 44 2.17 4.90 -3.97
C GLY A 44 1.12 5.95 -3.65
N GLU A 45 1.08 6.99 -4.42
CA GLU A 45 0.09 8.06 -4.26
C GLU A 45 -1.32 7.47 -4.37
N LEU A 46 -2.18 7.76 -3.37
CA LEU A 46 -3.58 7.37 -3.41
C LEU A 46 -4.31 8.19 -4.46
N VAL A 47 -4.94 7.51 -5.40
CA VAL A 47 -5.73 8.14 -6.47
C VAL A 47 -7.20 8.02 -6.14
N SER A 48 -7.96 9.11 -6.32
CA SER A 48 -9.40 9.13 -6.06
C SER A 48 -10.13 8.09 -6.90
N CYS A 49 -10.92 7.24 -6.25
CA CYS A 49 -11.71 6.17 -6.85
C CYS A 49 -13.14 6.24 -6.37
N GLN A 50 -14.07 6.19 -7.31
CA GLN A 50 -15.51 6.20 -7.03
C GLN A 50 -16.26 5.30 -8.00
N GLY A 51 -17.47 4.89 -7.63
CA GLY A 51 -18.25 4.05 -8.52
C GLY A 51 -19.70 3.93 -8.09
N THR A 52 -20.41 3.09 -8.84
CA THR A 52 -21.80 2.72 -8.59
C THR A 52 -21.96 1.21 -8.64
N ILE A 53 -22.75 0.66 -7.74
CA ILE A 53 -23.08 -0.76 -7.71
C ILE A 53 -24.53 -0.96 -8.08
N ARG A 54 -24.76 -1.91 -8.96
CA ARG A 54 -26.10 -2.34 -9.37
C ARG A 54 -26.21 -3.87 -9.21
N VAL A 55 -27.36 -4.28 -8.68
CA VAL A 55 -27.74 -5.69 -8.56
C VAL A 55 -28.97 -5.89 -9.45
N ASP A 56 -28.88 -6.74 -10.46
CA ASP A 56 -29.93 -6.93 -11.48
C ASP A 56 -30.48 -5.61 -12.07
N GLY A 57 -29.57 -4.66 -12.28
CA GLY A 57 -29.88 -3.33 -12.83
C GLY A 57 -30.41 -2.31 -11.82
N GLN A 58 -30.70 -2.70 -10.59
CA GLN A 58 -31.13 -1.80 -9.51
C GLN A 58 -29.92 -1.32 -8.67
N PRO A 59 -29.86 -0.04 -8.27
CA PRO A 59 -28.79 0.43 -7.40
C PRO A 59 -28.89 -0.24 -6.03
N LEU A 60 -27.76 -0.73 -5.53
CA LEU A 60 -27.65 -1.22 -4.16
C LEU A 60 -27.61 -0.01 -3.20
N ASN A 61 -28.64 0.20 -2.41
CA ASN A 61 -28.84 1.40 -1.62
C ASN A 61 -28.17 1.41 -0.24
N SER A 62 -27.48 0.34 0.13
CA SER A 62 -26.74 0.25 1.40
C SER A 62 -25.75 -0.92 1.35
N GLY A 63 -24.61 -0.77 1.96
CA GLY A 63 -23.61 -1.81 2.07
C GLY A 63 -22.18 -1.29 2.12
N THR A 64 -21.26 -2.22 1.94
CA THR A 64 -19.82 -1.95 1.94
C THR A 64 -19.16 -2.62 0.75
N VAL A 65 -18.27 -1.89 0.10
CA VAL A 65 -17.34 -2.38 -0.91
C VAL A 65 -15.99 -2.58 -0.26
N THR A 66 -15.33 -3.69 -0.53
CA THR A 66 -13.94 -3.92 -0.15
C THR A 66 -13.16 -4.29 -1.40
N ALA A 67 -12.10 -3.54 -1.68
CA ALA A 67 -11.21 -3.78 -2.80
C ALA A 67 -9.81 -4.15 -2.28
N ARG A 68 -9.29 -5.31 -2.70
CA ARG A 68 -7.96 -5.79 -2.37
C ARG A 68 -7.11 -5.85 -3.63
N ARG A 69 -5.96 -5.22 -3.59
CA ARG A 69 -5.00 -5.26 -4.71
C ARG A 69 -4.47 -6.69 -4.88
N GLU A 70 -4.40 -7.19 -6.12
CA GLU A 70 -4.00 -8.57 -6.39
C GLU A 70 -2.53 -8.85 -6.06
N ASP A 71 -1.69 -7.85 -6.19
CA ASP A 71 -0.27 -7.89 -5.86
C ASP A 71 0.05 -7.36 -4.44
N ALA A 72 -1.00 -7.18 -3.61
CA ALA A 72 -0.83 -6.71 -2.24
C ALA A 72 0.05 -7.67 -1.43
N GLY A 73 1.06 -7.10 -0.77
CA GLY A 73 1.88 -7.82 0.20
C GLY A 73 1.13 -8.15 1.49
N ASP A 74 1.74 -8.99 2.32
CA ASP A 74 1.22 -9.26 3.66
C ASP A 74 1.24 -7.98 4.49
N GLY A 75 0.06 -7.55 4.97
CA GLY A 75 -0.10 -6.35 5.79
C GLY A 75 -0.49 -5.09 5.02
N GLU A 76 -0.66 -5.17 3.70
CA GLU A 76 -1.22 -4.05 2.93
C GLU A 76 -2.72 -3.87 3.22
N SER A 77 -3.12 -2.62 3.43
CA SER A 77 -4.51 -2.29 3.75
C SER A 77 -5.41 -2.38 2.53
N ASN A 78 -6.60 -2.94 2.71
CA ASN A 78 -7.64 -2.93 1.68
C ASN A 78 -8.23 -1.52 1.52
N ALA A 79 -8.62 -1.17 0.31
CA ALA A 79 -9.45 -0.01 0.08
C ALA A 79 -10.92 -0.37 0.35
N THR A 80 -11.62 0.45 1.10
CA THR A 80 -13.03 0.23 1.47
C THR A 80 -13.89 1.42 1.13
N GLY A 81 -15.18 1.19 0.89
CA GLY A 81 -16.15 2.25 0.64
C GLY A 81 -17.54 1.89 1.13
N THR A 82 -18.23 2.87 1.71
CA THR A 82 -19.65 2.73 2.08
C THR A 82 -20.53 3.08 0.87
N ILE A 83 -21.56 2.29 0.66
CA ILE A 83 -22.53 2.46 -0.43
C ILE A 83 -23.66 3.38 0.06
N ASP A 84 -23.94 4.45 -0.69
CA ASP A 84 -25.03 5.39 -0.40
C ASP A 84 -26.39 4.92 -0.97
N ALA A 85 -27.44 5.65 -0.66
CA ALA A 85 -28.81 5.35 -1.09
C ALA A 85 -29.01 5.32 -2.63
N LEU A 86 -28.06 5.83 -3.39
CA LEU A 86 -28.07 5.81 -4.86
C LEU A 86 -27.14 4.74 -5.46
N GLY A 87 -26.58 3.88 -4.61
CA GLY A 87 -25.64 2.84 -5.01
C GLY A 87 -24.23 3.35 -5.26
N ARG A 88 -23.90 4.57 -4.87
CA ARG A 88 -22.58 5.16 -5.11
C ARG A 88 -21.65 4.89 -3.94
N PHE A 89 -20.38 4.69 -4.25
CA PHE A 89 -19.32 4.54 -3.25
C PHE A 89 -18.08 5.35 -3.61
N ARG A 90 -17.26 5.61 -2.62
CA ARG A 90 -15.89 6.13 -2.77
C ARG A 90 -14.96 5.26 -1.96
N LEU A 91 -13.82 4.90 -2.55
CA LEU A 91 -12.82 4.12 -1.85
C LEU A 91 -11.95 4.99 -0.96
N THR A 92 -11.62 4.46 0.21
CA THR A 92 -10.67 5.02 1.17
C THR A 92 -9.70 3.91 1.60
N THR A 93 -8.44 4.24 1.74
CA THR A 93 -7.41 3.33 2.25
C THR A 93 -6.83 3.93 3.53
N ASP A 94 -6.88 3.20 4.63
CA ASP A 94 -6.43 3.68 5.96
C ASP A 94 -7.04 5.04 6.36
N GLY A 95 -8.31 5.25 6.02
CA GLY A 95 -9.04 6.48 6.31
C GLY A 95 -8.71 7.67 5.39
N GLN A 96 -7.82 7.50 4.42
CA GLN A 96 -7.51 8.50 3.41
C GLN A 96 -8.27 8.24 2.11
N PRO A 97 -8.82 9.28 1.44
CA PRO A 97 -9.55 9.11 0.20
C PRO A 97 -8.67 8.57 -0.92
N GLY A 98 -9.12 7.49 -1.57
CA GLY A 98 -8.46 6.90 -2.73
C GLY A 98 -7.95 5.48 -2.50
N ALA A 99 -7.34 4.94 -3.56
CA ALA A 99 -6.66 3.65 -3.58
C ALA A 99 -5.35 3.78 -4.37
N LEU A 100 -4.40 2.88 -4.13
CA LEU A 100 -3.16 2.80 -4.89
C LEU A 100 -3.44 2.39 -6.34
N VAL A 101 -2.59 2.77 -7.25
CA VAL A 101 -2.65 2.29 -8.64
C VAL A 101 -2.46 0.77 -8.68
N GLY A 102 -3.28 0.06 -9.45
CA GLY A 102 -3.17 -1.37 -9.61
C GLY A 102 -4.49 -2.07 -9.91
N HIS A 103 -4.42 -3.38 -10.02
CA HIS A 103 -5.58 -4.25 -10.25
C HIS A 103 -6.13 -4.77 -8.93
N TYR A 104 -7.45 -4.65 -8.73
CA TYR A 104 -8.11 -5.00 -7.48
C TYR A 104 -9.21 -6.03 -7.70
N ARG A 105 -9.29 -7.01 -6.81
CA ARG A 105 -10.51 -7.79 -6.61
C ARG A 105 -11.44 -7.06 -5.66
N VAL A 106 -12.74 -7.14 -5.96
CA VAL A 106 -13.76 -6.40 -5.22
C VAL A 106 -14.79 -7.34 -4.64
N THR A 107 -15.11 -7.14 -3.38
CA THR A 107 -16.26 -7.79 -2.73
C THR A 107 -17.28 -6.75 -2.31
N VAL A 108 -18.54 -7.18 -2.28
CA VAL A 108 -19.67 -6.33 -1.92
C VAL A 108 -20.51 -7.04 -0.88
N VAL A 109 -20.78 -6.36 0.22
CA VAL A 109 -21.69 -6.86 1.27
C VAL A 109 -22.83 -5.88 1.41
N ALA A 110 -24.06 -6.37 1.28
CA ALA A 110 -25.26 -5.55 1.48
C ALA A 110 -25.40 -5.15 2.96
N GLY A 111 -25.84 -3.91 3.17
CA GLY A 111 -26.19 -3.45 4.52
C GLY A 111 -27.61 -3.82 4.92
N ASP A 112 -27.93 -3.67 6.20
CA ASP A 112 -29.28 -3.99 6.76
C ASP A 112 -30.42 -3.23 6.08
N SER A 113 -30.13 -2.07 5.50
CA SER A 113 -31.08 -1.22 4.80
C SER A 113 -31.17 -1.47 3.29
N ALA A 114 -30.57 -2.56 2.80
CA ALA A 114 -30.52 -2.87 1.36
C ALA A 114 -31.87 -3.26 0.74
N GLY A 115 -32.96 -3.23 1.50
CA GLY A 115 -34.32 -3.44 0.98
C GLY A 115 -34.60 -4.88 0.50
N GLY A 116 -33.88 -5.86 1.06
CA GLY A 116 -34.01 -7.27 0.67
C GLY A 116 -33.24 -7.65 -0.60
N ILE A 117 -32.37 -6.79 -1.10
CA ILE A 117 -31.46 -7.13 -2.19
C ILE A 117 -30.42 -8.11 -1.68
N GLU A 118 -30.45 -9.33 -2.20
CA GLU A 118 -29.46 -10.36 -1.88
C GLU A 118 -28.26 -10.26 -2.80
N ILE A 119 -27.07 -10.26 -2.20
CA ILE A 119 -25.81 -10.32 -2.93
C ILE A 119 -25.38 -11.81 -3.01
N PRO A 120 -25.08 -12.35 -4.19
CA PRO A 120 -24.59 -13.72 -4.31
C PRO A 120 -23.32 -13.93 -3.48
N GLU A 121 -23.19 -15.08 -2.82
CA GLU A 121 -22.03 -15.42 -1.99
C GLU A 121 -20.70 -15.25 -2.74
N ARG A 122 -20.69 -15.57 -4.04
CA ARG A 122 -19.49 -15.38 -4.90
C ARG A 122 -19.02 -13.93 -4.95
N ALA A 123 -19.88 -12.94 -4.79
CA ALA A 123 -19.51 -11.54 -4.79
C ALA A 123 -19.13 -11.01 -3.38
N GLN A 124 -19.38 -11.80 -2.35
CA GLN A 124 -19.07 -11.44 -0.96
C GLN A 124 -17.71 -11.97 -0.49
N ALA A 125 -17.16 -12.99 -1.14
CA ALA A 125 -15.88 -13.60 -0.77
C ALA A 125 -14.78 -13.25 -1.77
N MET A 126 -13.61 -12.89 -1.27
CA MET A 126 -12.46 -12.44 -2.07
C MET A 126 -11.92 -13.55 -2.99
N GLU A 127 -12.07 -14.80 -2.58
CA GLU A 127 -11.59 -15.99 -3.30
C GLU A 127 -12.48 -16.33 -4.51
N THR A 128 -13.75 -15.98 -4.46
CA THR A 128 -14.75 -16.37 -5.47
C THR A 128 -15.27 -15.20 -6.29
N THR A 129 -14.98 -13.97 -5.88
CA THR A 129 -15.47 -12.80 -6.59
C THR A 129 -14.91 -12.71 -8.00
N THR A 130 -15.77 -12.40 -8.95
CA THR A 130 -15.41 -12.05 -10.34
C THR A 130 -15.39 -10.53 -10.57
N LEU A 131 -15.71 -9.75 -9.52
CA LEU A 131 -15.70 -8.31 -9.60
C LEU A 131 -14.25 -7.82 -9.48
N SER A 132 -13.85 -6.97 -10.42
CA SER A 132 -12.52 -6.35 -10.41
C SER A 132 -12.59 -4.90 -10.88
N ILE A 133 -11.61 -4.13 -10.47
CA ILE A 133 -11.39 -2.75 -10.94
C ILE A 133 -9.91 -2.53 -11.20
N ASP A 134 -9.62 -1.67 -12.18
CA ASP A 134 -8.27 -1.18 -12.49
C ASP A 134 -8.15 0.27 -12.05
N VAL A 135 -7.34 0.52 -11.03
CA VAL A 135 -7.05 1.88 -10.58
C VAL A 135 -5.92 2.46 -11.41
N GLN A 136 -6.24 3.50 -12.15
CA GLN A 136 -5.32 4.22 -13.04
C GLN A 136 -4.68 5.41 -12.31
N PRO A 137 -3.48 5.87 -12.73
CA PRO A 137 -2.84 7.04 -12.14
C PRO A 137 -3.67 8.31 -12.24
N GLU A 138 -4.55 8.39 -13.21
CA GLU A 138 -5.40 9.56 -13.45
C GLU A 138 -6.80 9.35 -12.87
N ALA A 139 -7.17 10.12 -11.87
CA ALA A 139 -8.44 10.01 -11.14
C ALA A 139 -9.69 10.02 -12.05
N ARG A 140 -9.63 10.72 -13.20
CA ARG A 140 -10.75 10.79 -14.16
C ARG A 140 -11.16 9.44 -14.75
N PHE A 141 -10.25 8.45 -14.76
CA PHE A 141 -10.51 7.11 -15.26
C PHE A 141 -11.02 6.16 -14.18
N ASN A 142 -10.97 6.56 -12.91
CA ASN A 142 -11.34 5.72 -11.77
C ASN A 142 -12.80 5.91 -11.38
N ILE A 143 -13.69 5.83 -12.38
CA ILE A 143 -15.15 5.84 -12.21
C ILE A 143 -15.67 4.48 -12.66
N PHE A 144 -16.11 3.67 -11.71
CA PHE A 144 -16.47 2.28 -11.95
C PHE A 144 -17.98 2.05 -11.90
N THR A 145 -18.45 1.10 -12.71
CA THR A 145 -19.82 0.58 -12.58
C THR A 145 -19.73 -0.93 -12.38
N LEU A 146 -20.07 -1.38 -11.19
CA LEU A 146 -20.08 -2.79 -10.82
C LEU A 146 -21.52 -3.34 -10.97
N ASN A 147 -21.67 -4.31 -11.84
CA ASN A 147 -22.96 -4.98 -12.05
C ASN A 147 -22.87 -6.39 -11.48
N ILE A 148 -23.78 -6.70 -10.58
CA ILE A 148 -23.93 -8.01 -9.95
C ILE A 148 -25.20 -8.62 -10.49
N SER A 149 -25.11 -9.81 -11.09
CA SER A 149 -26.29 -10.60 -11.51
C SER A 149 -26.56 -11.69 -10.48
N VAL A 150 -27.79 -11.76 -10.02
CA VAL A 150 -28.28 -12.86 -9.17
C VAL A 150 -28.79 -13.94 -10.11
N GLU A 151 -28.12 -15.09 -10.13
CA GLU A 151 -28.62 -16.26 -10.88
C GLU A 151 -29.80 -16.85 -10.11
N HIS A 152 -30.97 -16.90 -10.75
CA HIS A 152 -32.19 -17.50 -10.24
C HIS A 152 -32.31 -18.96 -10.68
#